data_e077d14da03a7fb85092e1bf413cdf2b
#
_entry.id   e077d14da03a7fb85092e1bf413cdf2b
#
_cell.length_a   1.000
_cell.length_b   1.000
_cell.length_c   1.000
_cell.angle_alpha   90.00
_cell.angle_beta   90.00
_cell.angle_gamma   90.00
#
_symmetry.space_group_name_H-M   'P 1'
#
loop_
_entity.id
_entity.type
_entity.pdbx_description
1 polymer ?
#
loop_
_entity_poly.entity_id
_entity_poly.type
_entity_poly.pdbx_seq_one_letter_code
_entity_poly.pdbx_strand_id
1 'polypeptide(L)'
;AMDYATPAEQIIQASPRHRARKLMTTMSEKGFSHIPVREEGAIRGVFSISSVFDYVRRYPDRGLTEDTRVADFAEFLPVENHGERFLFAGPELTYWEAREAFGQVYKHRRLAVIFLTEDGSKTGRLLGMLTPWDVLGLDEEITAEEMVQPAQ
;
A
#
# COMPACT_ATOMS: atom_id res chain seq x y z
N ALA A 1 -1.03 10.40 13.55
CA ALA A 1 -0.56 9.10 13.00
C ALA A 1 0.76 9.21 12.23
N MET A 2 1.19 10.43 11.93
CA MET A 2 2.47 10.64 11.21
C MET A 2 3.66 9.97 11.90
N ASP A 3 3.67 9.94 13.24
CA ASP A 3 4.78 9.33 13.99
C ASP A 3 4.91 7.82 13.77
N TYR A 4 3.86 7.19 13.32
CA TYR A 4 3.82 5.74 13.07
C TYR A 4 3.92 5.40 11.60
N ALA A 5 3.87 6.39 10.73
CA ALA A 5 3.89 6.18 9.28
C ALA A 5 5.32 5.96 8.78
N THR A 6 5.45 5.21 7.69
CA THR A 6 6.67 5.20 6.91
C THR A 6 6.75 6.53 6.19
N PRO A 7 7.79 7.34 6.46
CA PRO A 7 7.89 8.66 5.83
C PRO A 7 8.14 8.56 4.32
N ALA A 8 7.74 9.58 3.59
CA ALA A 8 7.79 9.58 2.13
C ALA A 8 9.16 9.24 1.57
N GLU A 9 10.23 9.71 2.19
CA GLU A 9 11.59 9.47 1.72
C GLU A 9 12.04 8.01 1.86
N GLN A 10 11.32 7.23 2.65
CA GLN A 10 11.57 5.79 2.82
C GLN A 10 10.61 4.92 2.01
N ILE A 11 9.59 5.52 1.41
CA ILE A 11 8.62 4.78 0.61
C ILE A 11 9.19 4.56 -0.79
N ILE A 12 9.15 3.30 -1.23
CA ILE A 12 9.44 3.00 -2.63
C ILE A 12 8.28 3.52 -3.46
N GLN A 13 8.56 4.38 -4.41
CA GLN A 13 7.58 4.94 -5.31
C GLN A 13 7.91 4.53 -6.72
N ALA A 14 6.88 4.21 -7.50
CA ALA A 14 7.07 3.81 -8.88
C ALA A 14 6.47 4.82 -9.84
N SER A 15 6.97 4.82 -11.05
CA SER A 15 6.35 5.50 -12.17
C SER A 15 5.93 4.49 -13.21
N PRO A 16 5.06 4.87 -14.18
CA PRO A 16 4.68 3.95 -15.26
C PRO A 16 5.85 3.40 -16.07
N ARG A 17 6.97 4.10 -16.08
CA ARG A 17 8.17 3.71 -16.83
C ARG A 17 8.97 2.59 -16.20
N HIS A 18 8.81 2.36 -14.91
CA HIS A 18 9.59 1.35 -14.20
C HIS A 18 9.28 -0.04 -14.73
N ARG A 19 10.29 -0.91 -14.74
CA ARG A 19 10.11 -2.31 -15.12
C ARG A 19 9.44 -3.06 -13.98
N ALA A 20 8.38 -3.79 -14.31
CA ALA A 20 7.57 -4.46 -13.30
C ALA A 20 8.35 -5.51 -12.53
N ARG A 21 9.14 -6.35 -13.22
CA ARG A 21 9.91 -7.42 -12.57
C ARG A 21 10.95 -6.87 -11.60
N LYS A 22 11.59 -5.77 -11.99
CA LYS A 22 12.57 -5.12 -11.11
C LYS A 22 11.90 -4.55 -9.86
N LEU A 23 10.73 -3.94 -10.03
CA LEU A 23 9.96 -3.43 -8.92
C LEU A 23 9.51 -4.57 -8.00
N MET A 24 9.06 -5.68 -8.55
CA MET A 24 8.67 -6.86 -7.78
C MET A 24 9.83 -7.40 -6.94
N THR A 25 11.03 -7.46 -7.51
CA THR A 25 12.22 -7.88 -6.77
C THR A 25 12.51 -6.94 -5.61
N THR A 26 12.45 -5.63 -5.85
CA THR A 26 12.65 -4.64 -4.80
C THR A 26 11.60 -4.75 -3.70
N MET A 27 10.35 -4.97 -4.06
CA MET A 27 9.26 -5.19 -3.09
C MET A 27 9.55 -6.38 -2.19
N SER A 28 9.98 -7.48 -2.79
CA SER A 28 10.31 -8.70 -2.05
C SER A 28 11.49 -8.48 -1.10
N GLU A 29 12.54 -7.85 -1.58
CA GLU A 29 13.75 -7.61 -0.78
C GLU A 29 13.51 -6.66 0.38
N LYS A 30 12.67 -5.64 0.20
CA LYS A 30 12.44 -4.61 1.20
C LYS A 30 11.15 -4.80 2.01
N GLY A 31 10.38 -5.82 1.69
CA GLY A 31 9.17 -6.13 2.44
C GLY A 31 7.99 -5.21 2.19
N PHE A 32 7.94 -4.54 1.05
CA PHE A 32 6.78 -3.73 0.67
C PHE A 32 5.79 -4.55 -0.14
N SER A 33 4.52 -4.50 0.24
CA SER A 33 3.46 -5.20 -0.49
C SER A 33 2.65 -4.28 -1.40
N HIS A 34 2.72 -2.99 -1.17
CA HIS A 34 1.97 -1.97 -1.91
C HIS A 34 2.88 -0.79 -2.22
N ILE A 35 2.98 -0.45 -3.49
CA ILE A 35 3.84 0.62 -3.95
C ILE A 35 2.98 1.69 -4.62
N PRO A 36 3.00 2.95 -4.14
CA PRO A 36 2.30 4.01 -4.84
C PRO A 36 2.95 4.28 -6.18
N VAL A 37 2.12 4.37 -7.22
CA VAL A 37 2.55 4.72 -8.57
C VAL A 37 2.23 6.19 -8.79
N ARG A 38 3.26 6.98 -9.04
CA ARG A 38 3.13 8.41 -9.17
C ARG A 38 3.36 8.85 -10.61
N GLU A 39 2.58 9.82 -11.01
CA GLU A 39 2.70 10.47 -12.31
C GLU A 39 2.31 11.93 -12.14
N GLU A 40 3.16 12.84 -12.58
CA GLU A 40 2.92 14.29 -12.50
C GLU A 40 2.63 14.76 -11.06
N GLY A 41 3.31 14.17 -10.07
CA GLY A 41 3.18 14.56 -8.68
C GLY A 41 1.98 13.98 -7.95
N ALA A 42 1.06 13.32 -8.65
CA ALA A 42 -0.12 12.70 -8.04
C ALA A 42 0.05 11.19 -7.94
N ILE A 43 -0.64 10.57 -6.98
CA ILE A 43 -0.70 9.12 -6.89
C ILE A 43 -1.69 8.63 -7.94
N ARG A 44 -1.18 8.00 -8.99
CA ARG A 44 -1.97 7.45 -10.08
C ARG A 44 -2.71 6.19 -9.68
N GLY A 45 -2.09 5.40 -8.81
CA GLY A 45 -2.64 4.15 -8.34
C GLY A 45 -1.65 3.43 -7.46
N VAL A 46 -1.88 2.13 -7.27
CA VAL A 46 -1.06 1.28 -6.42
C VAL A 46 -0.66 0.03 -7.19
N PHE A 47 0.61 -0.31 -7.16
CA PHE A 47 1.14 -1.57 -7.68
C PHE A 47 1.33 -2.53 -6.52
N SER A 48 0.71 -3.70 -6.60
CA SER A 48 0.74 -4.71 -5.54
C SER A 48 0.78 -6.12 -6.13
N ILE A 49 0.89 -7.11 -5.27
CA ILE A 49 0.80 -8.52 -5.70
C ILE A 49 -0.53 -8.78 -6.40
N SER A 50 -1.63 -8.17 -5.93
CA SER A 50 -2.93 -8.34 -6.57
C SER A 50 -2.97 -7.73 -7.97
N SER A 51 -2.23 -6.65 -8.21
CA SER A 51 -2.11 -6.07 -9.55
C SER A 51 -1.46 -7.07 -10.52
N VAL A 52 -0.41 -7.74 -10.06
CA VAL A 52 0.28 -8.76 -10.86
C VAL A 52 -0.64 -9.94 -11.12
N PHE A 53 -1.33 -10.40 -10.09
CA PHE A 53 -2.28 -11.51 -10.22
C PHE A 53 -3.38 -11.18 -11.23
N ASP A 54 -3.98 -10.01 -11.14
CA ASP A 54 -5.03 -9.58 -12.06
C ASP A 54 -4.54 -9.49 -13.51
N TYR A 55 -3.33 -8.97 -13.69
CA TYR A 55 -2.72 -8.88 -15.01
C TYR A 55 -2.51 -10.27 -15.62
N VAL A 56 -1.92 -11.18 -14.88
CA VAL A 56 -1.65 -12.55 -15.37
C VAL A 56 -2.95 -13.28 -15.68
N ARG A 57 -3.95 -13.10 -14.84
CA ARG A 57 -5.26 -13.73 -15.05
C ARG A 57 -5.98 -13.16 -16.28
N ARG A 58 -5.91 -11.85 -16.47
CA ARG A 58 -6.60 -11.17 -17.57
C ARG A 58 -5.90 -11.36 -18.91
N TYR A 59 -4.58 -11.42 -18.89
CA TYR A 59 -3.76 -11.51 -20.09
C TYR A 59 -2.77 -12.68 -19.99
N PRO A 60 -3.28 -13.92 -19.98
CA PRO A 60 -2.40 -15.09 -19.74
C PRO A 60 -1.33 -15.27 -20.81
N ASP A 61 -1.57 -14.76 -22.03
CA ASP A 61 -0.64 -14.93 -23.15
C ASP A 61 0.47 -13.88 -23.21
N ARG A 62 0.34 -12.80 -22.43
CA ARG A 62 1.34 -11.72 -22.46
C ARG A 62 2.61 -12.06 -21.68
N GLY A 63 2.46 -12.71 -20.53
CA GLY A 63 3.57 -13.05 -19.65
C GLY A 63 4.22 -11.81 -19.02
N LEU A 64 5.08 -12.07 -18.07
CA LEU A 64 5.92 -11.07 -17.43
C LEU A 64 7.33 -11.21 -17.95
N THR A 65 7.74 -10.28 -18.80
CA THR A 65 9.09 -10.26 -19.37
C THR A 65 9.91 -9.15 -18.74
N GLU A 66 11.18 -9.10 -19.04
CA GLU A 66 12.04 -8.01 -18.57
C GLU A 66 11.61 -6.65 -19.10
N ASP A 67 10.89 -6.63 -20.22
CA ASP A 67 10.42 -5.38 -20.84
C ASP A 67 9.04 -4.95 -20.34
N THR A 68 8.35 -5.78 -19.56
CA THR A 68 7.04 -5.43 -19.01
C THR A 68 7.20 -4.24 -18.05
N ARG A 69 6.44 -3.19 -18.30
CA ARG A 69 6.48 -1.95 -17.51
C ARG A 69 5.28 -1.86 -16.57
N VAL A 70 5.40 -1.02 -15.56
CA VAL A 70 4.27 -0.70 -14.69
C VAL A 70 3.09 -0.18 -15.51
N ALA A 71 3.35 0.58 -16.57
CA ALA A 71 2.32 1.07 -17.48
C ALA A 71 1.46 -0.04 -18.10
N ASP A 72 2.01 -1.24 -18.27
CA ASP A 72 1.26 -2.37 -18.81
C ASP A 72 0.16 -2.86 -17.88
N PHE A 73 0.22 -2.47 -16.60
CA PHE A 73 -0.77 -2.78 -15.58
C PHE A 73 -1.82 -1.68 -15.40
N ALA A 74 -1.91 -0.73 -16.33
CA ALA A 74 -2.73 0.47 -16.18
C ALA A 74 -4.17 0.21 -15.73
N GLU A 75 -4.77 -0.89 -16.17
CA GLU A 75 -6.15 -1.27 -15.78
C GLU A 75 -6.26 -1.60 -14.29
N PHE A 76 -5.17 -2.05 -13.68
CA PHE A 76 -5.16 -2.61 -12.33
C PHE A 76 -4.50 -1.70 -11.30
N LEU A 77 -4.07 -0.51 -11.69
CA LEU A 77 -3.41 0.44 -10.80
C LEU A 77 -4.37 1.35 -10.05
N PRO A 78 -5.46 1.88 -10.67
CA PRO A 78 -6.32 2.81 -9.94
C PRO A 78 -6.87 2.20 -8.65
N VAL A 79 -6.92 3.02 -7.60
CA VAL A 79 -7.32 2.54 -6.27
C VAL A 79 -8.72 1.93 -6.24
N GLU A 80 -9.62 2.41 -7.09
CA GLU A 80 -10.98 1.91 -7.21
C GLU A 80 -11.07 0.54 -7.88
N ASN A 81 -10.00 0.11 -8.56
CA ASN A 81 -9.97 -1.17 -9.29
C ASN A 81 -9.35 -2.31 -8.48
N HIS A 82 -8.94 -2.04 -7.25
CA HIS A 82 -8.39 -3.06 -6.36
C HIS A 82 -9.48 -3.77 -5.57
N GLY A 83 -9.21 -4.99 -5.18
CA GLY A 83 -10.05 -5.72 -4.23
C GLY A 83 -9.95 -5.16 -2.81
N GLU A 84 -8.93 -4.38 -2.53
CA GLU A 84 -8.70 -3.73 -1.26
C GLU A 84 -9.09 -2.25 -1.33
N ARG A 85 -9.26 -1.64 -0.15
CA ARG A 85 -9.52 -0.22 -0.06
C ARG A 85 -8.25 0.55 0.26
N PHE A 86 -8.23 1.80 -0.18
CA PHE A 86 -7.14 2.75 0.12
C PHE A 86 -7.78 4.07 0.57
N LEU A 87 -7.20 4.70 1.56
CA LEU A 87 -7.65 6.01 2.02
C LEU A 87 -6.55 7.05 1.86
N PHE A 88 -6.97 8.28 1.70
CA PHE A 88 -6.09 9.44 1.69
C PHE A 88 -6.49 10.32 2.86
N ALA A 89 -5.53 10.77 3.65
CA ALA A 89 -5.77 11.60 4.81
C ALA A 89 -4.66 12.62 4.96
N GLY A 90 -4.93 13.68 5.72
CA GLY A 90 -3.94 14.69 6.02
C GLY A 90 -3.07 14.32 7.22
N PRO A 91 -2.04 15.14 7.52
CA PRO A 91 -1.10 14.84 8.60
C PRO A 91 -1.74 14.92 10.00
N GLU A 92 -2.92 15.52 10.10
CA GLU A 92 -3.65 15.63 11.37
C GLU A 92 -4.35 14.34 11.78
N LEU A 93 -4.40 13.33 10.91
CA LEU A 93 -5.01 12.04 11.26
C LEU A 93 -4.37 11.49 12.53
N THR A 94 -5.20 11.13 13.50
CA THR A 94 -4.71 10.58 14.77
C THR A 94 -4.44 9.08 14.67
N TYR A 95 -3.63 8.58 15.59
CA TYR A 95 -3.39 7.15 15.72
C TYR A 95 -4.70 6.37 15.87
N TRP A 96 -5.60 6.86 16.72
CA TRP A 96 -6.86 6.17 17.00
C TRP A 96 -7.80 6.15 15.80
N GLU A 97 -7.83 7.23 15.04
CA GLU A 97 -8.61 7.29 13.80
C GLU A 97 -8.07 6.30 12.77
N ALA A 98 -6.74 6.23 12.63
CA ALA A 98 -6.11 5.28 11.71
C ALA A 98 -6.41 3.83 12.12
N ARG A 99 -6.25 3.54 13.40
CA ARG A 99 -6.51 2.21 13.94
C ARG A 99 -7.96 1.78 13.73
N GLU A 100 -8.89 2.69 14.00
CA GLU A 100 -10.31 2.42 13.78
C GLU A 100 -10.59 2.15 12.29
N ALA A 101 -10.00 2.94 11.41
CA ALA A 101 -10.17 2.76 9.97
C ALA A 101 -9.69 1.38 9.50
N PHE A 102 -8.55 0.92 9.99
CA PHE A 102 -8.04 -0.41 9.63
C PHE A 102 -8.87 -1.54 10.24
N GLY A 103 -9.56 -1.28 11.34
CA GLY A 103 -10.40 -2.27 11.99
C GLY A 103 -11.76 -2.49 11.30
N GLN A 104 -12.13 -1.60 10.40
CA GLN A 104 -13.43 -1.68 9.72
C GLN A 104 -13.33 -2.45 8.41
N VAL A 105 -14.36 -3.26 8.14
CA VAL A 105 -14.53 -3.93 6.84
C VAL A 105 -15.75 -3.32 6.16
N TYR A 106 -15.55 -2.79 4.97
CA TYR A 106 -16.59 -2.15 4.21
C TYR A 106 -16.83 -2.91 2.90
N LYS A 107 -18.04 -3.40 2.69
CA LYS A 107 -18.41 -4.18 1.50
C LYS A 107 -17.44 -5.33 1.23
N HIS A 108 -17.05 -6.05 2.28
CA HIS A 108 -16.10 -7.17 2.22
C HIS A 108 -14.71 -6.78 1.72
N ARG A 109 -14.38 -5.49 1.77
CA ARG A 109 -13.07 -4.99 1.34
C ARG A 109 -12.33 -4.44 2.55
N ARG A 110 -11.10 -4.89 2.72
CA ARG A 110 -10.23 -4.44 3.80
C ARG A 110 -9.45 -3.20 3.37
N LEU A 111 -9.22 -2.32 4.32
CA LEU A 111 -8.34 -1.20 4.10
C LEU A 111 -6.89 -1.69 4.11
N ALA A 112 -6.18 -1.49 3.00
CA ALA A 112 -4.80 -1.94 2.88
C ALA A 112 -3.80 -0.88 3.32
N VAL A 113 -4.00 0.36 2.89
CA VAL A 113 -3.05 1.46 3.11
C VAL A 113 -3.81 2.76 3.31
N ILE A 114 -3.29 3.59 4.21
CA ILE A 114 -3.66 5.00 4.30
C ILE A 114 -2.47 5.80 3.81
N PHE A 115 -2.67 6.58 2.76
CA PHE A 115 -1.67 7.50 2.26
C PHE A 115 -1.88 8.85 2.95
N LEU A 116 -0.84 9.34 3.61
CA LEU A 116 -0.88 10.65 4.25
C LEU A 116 -0.30 11.66 3.27
N THR A 117 -1.11 12.63 2.90
CA THR A 117 -0.71 13.69 1.98
C THR A 117 -0.89 15.04 2.64
N GLU A 118 -0.24 16.05 2.08
CA GLU A 118 -0.20 17.37 2.68
C GLU A 118 -1.58 17.99 2.88
N ASP A 119 -2.48 17.77 1.90
CA ASP A 119 -3.84 18.30 1.94
C ASP A 119 -4.91 17.22 2.15
N GLY A 120 -4.51 15.98 2.38
CA GLY A 120 -5.44 14.87 2.55
C GLY A 120 -6.03 14.33 1.26
N SER A 121 -5.62 14.83 0.11
CA SER A 121 -6.13 14.39 -1.18
C SER A 121 -5.13 13.52 -1.92
N LYS A 122 -5.63 12.79 -2.90
CA LYS A 122 -4.85 11.95 -3.80
C LYS A 122 -3.80 12.74 -4.60
N THR A 123 -4.08 14.02 -4.86
CA THR A 123 -3.19 14.89 -5.62
C THR A 123 -2.21 15.65 -4.74
N GLY A 124 -2.37 15.59 -3.43
CA GLY A 124 -1.46 16.25 -2.49
C GLY A 124 -0.11 15.58 -2.44
N ARG A 125 0.89 16.34 -1.97
CA ARG A 125 2.24 15.79 -1.80
C ARG A 125 2.23 14.68 -0.77
N LEU A 126 2.81 13.54 -1.12
CA LEU A 126 2.88 12.38 -0.23
C LEU A 126 3.83 12.67 0.94
N LEU A 127 3.33 12.49 2.15
CA LEU A 127 4.09 12.66 3.39
C LEU A 127 4.47 11.33 4.02
N GLY A 128 3.62 10.34 3.90
CA GLY A 128 3.86 9.04 4.52
C GLY A 128 2.82 8.01 4.13
N MET A 129 3.03 6.79 4.62
CA MET A 129 2.16 5.66 4.34
C MET A 129 1.97 4.85 5.61
N LEU A 130 0.72 4.49 5.90
CA LEU A 130 0.35 3.63 7.02
C LEU A 130 -0.22 2.32 6.50
N THR A 131 0.23 1.23 7.10
CA THR A 131 -0.35 -0.09 6.87
C THR A 131 -0.93 -0.59 8.20
N PRO A 132 -1.74 -1.66 8.18
CA PRO A 132 -2.23 -2.25 9.44
C PRO A 132 -1.10 -2.57 10.43
N TRP A 133 0.06 -2.97 9.95
CA TRP A 133 1.19 -3.32 10.80
C TRP A 133 1.72 -2.13 11.59
N ASP A 134 1.57 -0.91 11.08
CA ASP A 134 2.05 0.29 11.74
C ASP A 134 1.23 0.67 12.96
N VAL A 135 -0.04 0.30 12.99
CA VAL A 135 -0.96 0.66 14.08
C VAL A 135 -1.49 -0.54 14.86
N LEU A 136 -1.72 -1.67 14.19
CA LEU A 136 -2.25 -2.89 14.83
C LEU A 136 -1.12 -3.82 15.27
N GLY A 137 0.02 -3.78 14.60
CA GLY A 137 1.15 -4.64 14.89
C GLY A 137 1.71 -4.45 16.30
N LEU A 138 1.69 -3.22 16.81
CA LEU A 138 2.14 -2.94 18.18
C LEU A 138 1.28 -3.63 19.21
N ASP A 139 -0.04 -3.64 19.00
CA ASP A 139 -0.96 -4.33 19.91
C ASP A 139 -0.80 -5.85 19.82
N GLU A 140 -0.53 -6.37 18.62
CA GLU A 140 -0.29 -7.79 18.44
C GLU A 140 0.97 -8.24 19.16
N GLU A 141 2.02 -7.44 19.13
CA GLU A 141 3.24 -7.75 19.87
C GLU A 141 2.99 -7.80 21.38
N ILE A 142 2.28 -6.82 21.90
CA ILE A 142 1.92 -6.79 23.32
C ILE A 142 1.05 -8.00 23.66
N THR A 143 0.05 -8.29 22.84
CA THR A 143 -0.83 -9.43 23.04
C THR A 143 -0.07 -10.74 22.99
N ALA A 144 0.84 -10.90 22.06
CA ALA A 144 1.65 -12.11 21.92
C ALA A 144 2.52 -12.32 23.17
N GLU A 145 3.14 -11.27 23.68
CA GLU A 145 3.93 -11.32 24.92
C GLU A 145 3.07 -11.70 26.11
N GLU A 146 1.90 -11.09 26.23
CA GLU A 146 0.96 -11.41 27.30
C GLU A 146 0.47 -12.86 27.22
N MET A 147 0.25 -13.36 26.03
CA MET A 147 -0.21 -14.73 25.83
C MET A 147 0.88 -15.76 26.13
N VAL A 148 2.12 -15.44 25.84
CA VAL A 148 3.26 -16.34 26.11
C VAL A 148 3.48 -16.52 27.59
N GLN A 149 3.38 -15.44 28.39
CA GLN A 149 3.58 -15.51 29.83
C GLN A 149 2.58 -16.41 30.57
N PRO A 150 1.27 -16.28 30.32
CA PRO A 150 0.31 -17.15 31.02
C PRO A 150 0.37 -18.62 30.60
N ALA A 151 0.84 -18.90 29.40
CA ALA A 151 0.91 -20.25 28.87
C ALA A 151 2.04 -21.08 29.49
N GLN A 152 2.95 -20.42 30.19
CA GLN A 152 4.07 -21.05 30.86
C GLN A 152 3.71 -21.45 32.30
#